data_87e8a5a48b5f4833c3265d999caa902a
#
_entry.id   87e8a5a48b5f4833c3265d999caa902a
#
_cell.length_a   1.000
_cell.length_b   1.000
_cell.length_c   1.000
_cell.angle_alpha   90.00
_cell.angle_beta   90.00
_cell.angle_gamma   90.00
#
_symmetry.space_group_name_H-M   'P 1'
#
loop_
_entity.id
_entity.type
_entity.pdbx_description
1 polymer ?
#
loop_
_entity_poly.entity_id
_entity_poly.type
_entity_poly.pdbx_seq_one_letter_code
_entity_poly.pdbx_strand_id
1 'polypeptide(L)'
;MAFEDYKTKDSVVVVYTGEGKGKTSASVGLLARALGNGWKAAYIQFIKHWDVGEHKFIREIEPVFGKRLLFYKGGKGFYNAGDLSAKDVSEAEHKQAARETYEVAYKAATSGKFDIVICDEINNAVHHKLITKADLKKLIKDKSPKTSLCLTGRDFPKDLLTYADIATNMTKIRHHFDDKYLANKGIDF
;
A
#
# COMPACT_ATOMS: atom_id res chain seq x y z
N MET A 1 -7.92 -30.21 -15.65
CA MET A 1 -6.68 -30.24 -14.86
C MET A 1 -7.12 -30.50 -13.42
N ALA A 2 -6.70 -31.58 -12.87
CA ALA A 2 -6.93 -31.88 -11.47
C ALA A 2 -5.97 -31.01 -10.64
N PHE A 3 -6.46 -30.35 -9.59
CA PHE A 3 -5.67 -29.51 -8.66
C PHE A 3 -5.21 -30.32 -7.43
N GLU A 4 -5.14 -31.65 -7.55
CA GLU A 4 -4.85 -32.57 -6.45
C GLU A 4 -3.47 -32.35 -5.80
N ASP A 5 -2.50 -31.85 -6.60
CA ASP A 5 -1.14 -31.55 -6.12
C ASP A 5 -0.96 -30.10 -5.60
N TYR A 6 -2.00 -29.28 -5.65
CA TYR A 6 -1.91 -27.89 -5.26
C TYR A 6 -2.14 -27.73 -3.75
N LYS A 7 -1.29 -26.92 -3.12
CA LYS A 7 -1.37 -26.61 -1.68
C LYS A 7 -1.97 -25.24 -1.46
N THR A 8 -2.72 -25.09 -0.39
CA THR A 8 -3.20 -23.80 0.09
C THR A 8 -2.13 -23.08 0.92
N LYS A 9 -2.12 -21.75 0.92
CA LYS A 9 -1.32 -20.91 1.81
C LYS A 9 -2.25 -20.21 2.80
N ASP A 10 -1.85 -20.17 4.06
CA ASP A 10 -2.61 -19.48 5.11
C ASP A 10 -2.59 -17.95 4.90
N SER A 11 -1.54 -17.42 4.30
CA SER A 11 -1.39 -16.01 3.98
C SER A 11 -0.42 -15.81 2.81
N VAL A 12 -0.56 -14.67 2.13
CA VAL A 12 0.25 -14.32 0.96
C VAL A 12 0.80 -12.91 1.07
N VAL A 13 1.97 -12.68 0.45
CA VAL A 13 2.55 -11.37 0.22
C VAL A 13 2.30 -10.96 -1.23
N VAL A 14 1.48 -9.93 -1.42
CA VAL A 14 1.13 -9.37 -2.72
C VAL A 14 1.90 -8.07 -2.93
N VAL A 15 2.51 -7.91 -4.08
CA VAL A 15 3.24 -6.69 -4.48
C VAL A 15 2.65 -6.13 -5.76
N TYR A 16 2.21 -4.87 -5.72
CA TYR A 16 1.86 -4.10 -6.91
C TYR A 16 2.90 -3.00 -7.11
N THR A 17 3.70 -3.14 -8.16
CA THR A 17 4.80 -2.20 -8.46
C THR A 17 4.75 -1.71 -9.91
N GLY A 18 5.71 -0.90 -10.33
CA GLY A 18 5.84 -0.39 -11.71
C GLY A 18 5.34 1.05 -11.88
N GLU A 19 5.64 1.59 -13.08
CA GLU A 19 5.38 3.00 -13.43
C GLU A 19 3.92 3.29 -13.80
N GLY A 20 3.18 2.26 -14.24
CA GLY A 20 1.79 2.41 -14.67
C GLY A 20 0.84 2.73 -13.53
N LYS A 21 -0.33 3.21 -13.90
CA LYS A 21 -1.45 3.49 -13.00
C LYS A 21 -2.13 2.20 -12.52
N GLY A 22 -2.92 2.31 -11.46
CA GLY A 22 -3.78 1.23 -10.98
C GLY A 22 -3.29 0.53 -9.70
N LYS A 23 -2.09 0.79 -9.20
CA LYS A 23 -1.58 0.15 -7.96
C LYS A 23 -2.49 0.36 -6.75
N THR A 24 -2.82 1.61 -6.46
CA THR A 24 -3.77 1.96 -5.39
C THR A 24 -5.16 1.41 -5.68
N SER A 25 -5.67 1.55 -6.92
CA SER A 25 -6.98 1.01 -7.32
C SER A 25 -7.06 -0.51 -7.15
N ALA A 26 -6.00 -1.25 -7.49
CA ALA A 26 -5.92 -2.68 -7.26
C ALA A 26 -5.92 -3.02 -5.77
N SER A 27 -5.22 -2.24 -4.94
CA SER A 27 -5.18 -2.45 -3.49
C SER A 27 -6.54 -2.16 -2.84
N VAL A 28 -7.27 -1.14 -3.30
CA VAL A 28 -8.66 -0.86 -2.86
C VAL A 28 -9.60 -1.98 -3.32
N GLY A 29 -9.44 -2.50 -4.54
CA GLY A 29 -10.17 -3.68 -5.02
C GLY A 29 -9.91 -4.92 -4.15
N LEU A 30 -8.66 -5.11 -3.71
CA LEU A 30 -8.30 -6.19 -2.79
C LEU A 30 -8.91 -5.98 -1.41
N LEU A 31 -8.94 -4.74 -0.89
CA LEU A 31 -9.65 -4.37 0.34
C LEU A 31 -11.14 -4.75 0.26
N ALA A 32 -11.81 -4.35 -0.82
CA ALA A 32 -13.23 -4.65 -1.03
C ALA A 32 -13.48 -6.18 -1.06
N ARG A 33 -12.62 -6.93 -1.74
CA ARG A 33 -12.68 -8.41 -1.79
C ARG A 33 -12.49 -9.03 -0.41
N ALA A 34 -11.51 -8.57 0.36
CA ALA A 34 -11.24 -9.07 1.71
C ALA A 34 -12.43 -8.82 2.65
N LEU A 35 -12.93 -7.58 2.70
CA LEU A 35 -14.08 -7.22 3.53
C LEU A 35 -15.35 -7.96 3.12
N GLY A 36 -15.57 -8.14 1.82
CA GLY A 36 -16.69 -8.92 1.26
C GLY A 36 -16.66 -10.40 1.67
N ASN A 37 -15.45 -10.96 1.88
CA ASN A 37 -15.26 -12.32 2.41
C ASN A 37 -15.27 -12.38 3.95
N GLY A 38 -15.65 -11.31 4.64
CA GLY A 38 -15.74 -11.28 6.10
C GLY A 38 -14.41 -11.06 6.81
N TRP A 39 -13.32 -10.79 6.10
CA TRP A 39 -11.99 -10.58 6.65
C TRP A 39 -11.89 -9.28 7.45
N LYS A 40 -10.92 -9.25 8.35
CA LYS A 40 -10.46 -8.04 9.03
C LYS A 40 -9.28 -7.47 8.27
N ALA A 41 -9.40 -6.21 7.85
CA ALA A 41 -8.42 -5.53 7.02
C ALA A 41 -7.86 -4.27 7.70
N ALA A 42 -6.58 -4.01 7.54
CA ALA A 42 -5.97 -2.71 7.82
C ALA A 42 -5.51 -2.10 6.50
N TYR A 43 -5.94 -0.86 6.21
CA TYR A 43 -5.48 -0.08 5.07
C TYR A 43 -4.65 1.10 5.56
N ILE A 44 -3.38 1.12 5.22
CA ILE A 44 -2.38 2.05 5.74
C ILE A 44 -1.72 2.78 4.58
N GLN A 45 -1.92 4.10 4.54
CA GLN A 45 -1.44 5.00 3.49
C GLN A 45 -0.15 5.70 3.93
N PHE A 46 0.93 5.60 3.13
CA PHE A 46 2.26 6.09 3.51
C PHE A 46 2.59 7.52 3.07
N ILE A 47 2.17 7.94 1.89
CA ILE A 47 2.69 9.18 1.28
C ILE A 47 1.65 10.28 1.19
N LYS A 48 0.43 9.96 0.74
CA LYS A 48 -0.57 10.97 0.38
C LYS A 48 -1.05 11.79 1.58
N HIS A 49 -0.92 13.10 1.49
CA HIS A 49 -1.41 14.04 2.51
C HIS A 49 -2.82 14.56 2.21
N TRP A 50 -3.12 14.86 0.95
CA TRP A 50 -4.41 15.38 0.52
C TRP A 50 -5.46 14.26 0.45
N ASP A 51 -6.73 14.66 0.55
CA ASP A 51 -7.84 13.73 0.44
C ASP A 51 -8.12 13.39 -1.03
N VAL A 52 -8.04 12.10 -1.33
CA VAL A 52 -8.36 11.51 -2.62
C VAL A 52 -9.61 10.63 -2.51
N GLY A 53 -10.14 10.23 -3.66
CA GLY A 53 -11.38 9.45 -3.73
C GLY A 53 -11.36 8.19 -2.87
N GLU A 54 -10.27 7.44 -2.88
CA GLU A 54 -10.14 6.22 -2.08
C GLU A 54 -10.17 6.48 -0.57
N HIS A 55 -9.64 7.61 -0.09
CA HIS A 55 -9.71 7.96 1.34
C HIS A 55 -11.14 8.26 1.77
N LYS A 56 -11.89 8.99 0.94
CA LYS A 56 -13.30 9.31 1.19
C LYS A 56 -14.13 8.04 1.24
N PHE A 57 -13.96 7.19 0.22
CA PHE A 57 -14.62 5.89 0.16
C PHE A 57 -14.34 5.03 1.40
N ILE A 58 -13.08 4.90 1.81
CA ILE A 58 -12.73 4.07 2.97
C ILE A 58 -13.35 4.62 4.25
N ARG A 59 -13.37 5.95 4.44
CA ARG A 59 -14.03 6.57 5.61
C ARG A 59 -15.54 6.37 5.62
N GLU A 60 -16.19 6.38 4.46
CA GLU A 60 -17.63 6.12 4.35
C GLU A 60 -17.99 4.69 4.72
N ILE A 61 -17.16 3.72 4.36
CA ILE A 61 -17.41 2.32 4.67
C ILE A 61 -16.93 1.90 6.07
N GLU A 62 -16.00 2.64 6.69
CA GLU A 62 -15.43 2.30 8.00
C GLU A 62 -16.51 2.09 9.08
N PRO A 63 -17.56 2.93 9.22
CA PRO A 63 -18.63 2.68 10.17
C PRO A 63 -19.42 1.38 9.91
N VAL A 64 -19.56 1.00 8.65
CA VAL A 64 -20.28 -0.24 8.24
C VAL A 64 -19.49 -1.48 8.66
N PHE A 65 -18.17 -1.46 8.49
CA PHE A 65 -17.31 -2.59 8.81
C PHE A 65 -16.83 -2.58 10.28
N GLY A 66 -16.84 -1.42 10.93
CA GLY A 66 -16.47 -1.24 12.34
C GLY A 66 -15.09 -1.84 12.65
N LYS A 67 -15.01 -2.70 13.66
CA LYS A 67 -13.75 -3.33 14.08
C LYS A 67 -13.08 -4.23 13.03
N ARG A 68 -13.73 -4.47 11.89
CA ARG A 68 -13.15 -5.25 10.78
C ARG A 68 -12.30 -4.39 9.83
N LEU A 69 -12.41 -3.08 9.90
CA LEU A 69 -11.63 -2.16 9.07
C LEU A 69 -10.86 -1.18 9.95
N LEU A 70 -9.54 -1.13 9.79
CA LEU A 70 -8.69 -0.06 10.28
C LEU A 70 -8.22 0.76 9.10
N PHE A 71 -8.51 2.05 9.09
CA PHE A 71 -7.90 2.98 8.15
C PHE A 71 -6.92 3.90 8.87
N TYR A 72 -5.69 3.97 8.38
CA TYR A 72 -4.66 4.89 8.88
C TYR A 72 -4.04 5.65 7.73
N LYS A 73 -4.16 6.97 7.77
CA LYS A 73 -3.54 7.87 6.81
C LYS A 73 -2.33 8.53 7.46
N GLY A 74 -1.15 8.01 7.16
CA GLY A 74 0.14 8.62 7.49
C GLY A 74 0.65 9.46 6.31
N GLY A 75 1.82 10.03 6.44
CA GLY A 75 2.45 10.80 5.38
C GLY A 75 2.12 12.28 5.40
N LYS A 76 3.02 13.06 4.83
CA LYS A 76 3.00 14.53 4.80
C LYS A 76 2.95 15.07 3.36
N GLY A 77 2.63 14.25 2.37
CA GLY A 77 2.61 14.62 0.97
C GLY A 77 3.79 14.09 0.17
N PHE A 78 3.86 14.44 -1.11
CA PHE A 78 4.96 14.03 -1.97
C PHE A 78 6.29 14.63 -1.51
N TYR A 79 7.30 13.77 -1.45
CA TYR A 79 8.68 14.12 -1.20
C TYR A 79 9.49 13.94 -2.49
N ASN A 80 10.32 14.92 -2.84
CA ASN A 80 11.13 14.93 -4.08
C ASN A 80 10.33 14.72 -5.38
N ALA A 81 9.16 15.33 -5.48
CA ALA A 81 8.29 15.25 -6.66
C ALA A 81 8.23 16.54 -7.47
N GLY A 82 9.30 17.33 -7.47
CA GLY A 82 9.36 18.63 -8.15
C GLY A 82 8.29 19.60 -7.62
N ASP A 83 7.54 20.22 -8.52
CA ASP A 83 6.48 21.21 -8.17
C ASP A 83 5.32 20.61 -7.34
N LEU A 84 5.19 19.29 -7.31
CA LEU A 84 4.18 18.57 -6.52
C LEU A 84 4.64 18.27 -5.09
N SER A 85 5.89 18.58 -4.76
CA SER A 85 6.43 18.37 -3.39
C SER A 85 5.71 19.29 -2.40
N ALA A 86 5.49 18.79 -1.18
CA ALA A 86 5.02 19.58 -0.06
C ALA A 86 6.12 20.58 0.33
N LYS A 87 5.98 21.86 -0.09
CA LYS A 87 7.02 22.90 0.05
C LYS A 87 7.28 23.31 1.50
N ASP A 88 6.30 23.10 2.38
CA ASP A 88 6.33 23.55 3.77
C ASP A 88 6.66 22.39 4.75
N VAL A 89 7.10 21.23 4.26
CA VAL A 89 7.41 20.06 5.07
C VAL A 89 8.88 19.68 4.90
N SER A 90 9.61 19.67 6.00
CA SER A 90 11.02 19.29 5.99
C SER A 90 11.22 17.79 5.74
N GLU A 91 12.41 17.42 5.28
CA GLU A 91 12.78 16.00 5.13
C GLU A 91 12.66 15.23 6.45
N ALA A 92 13.02 15.85 7.56
CA ALA A 92 12.91 15.25 8.88
C ALA A 92 11.45 14.92 9.25
N GLU A 93 10.51 15.82 8.94
CA GLU A 93 9.09 15.59 9.18
C GLU A 93 8.52 14.50 8.26
N HIS A 94 8.95 14.42 6.99
CA HIS A 94 8.59 13.33 6.09
C HIS A 94 9.09 11.98 6.62
N LYS A 95 10.34 11.91 7.08
CA LYS A 95 10.92 10.70 7.68
C LYS A 95 10.20 10.29 8.95
N GLN A 96 9.91 11.25 9.82
CA GLN A 96 9.17 10.99 11.07
C GLN A 96 7.78 10.42 10.78
N ALA A 97 7.02 11.06 9.88
CA ALA A 97 5.68 10.60 9.51
C ALA A 97 5.71 9.21 8.86
N ALA A 98 6.68 8.94 7.98
CA ALA A 98 6.86 7.62 7.38
C ALA A 98 7.23 6.56 8.43
N ARG A 99 8.05 6.91 9.44
CA ARG A 99 8.41 6.02 10.54
C ARG A 99 7.22 5.68 11.40
N GLU A 100 6.42 6.67 11.80
CA GLU A 100 5.19 6.47 12.56
C GLU A 100 4.20 5.58 11.80
N THR A 101 4.05 5.83 10.49
CA THR A 101 3.20 5.00 9.61
C THR A 101 3.71 3.57 9.53
N TYR A 102 5.01 3.38 9.46
CA TYR A 102 5.63 2.05 9.47
C TYR A 102 5.35 1.32 10.78
N GLU A 103 5.45 1.97 11.94
CA GLU A 103 5.16 1.34 13.23
C GLU A 103 3.70 0.88 13.33
N VAL A 104 2.76 1.66 12.78
CA VAL A 104 1.35 1.25 12.68
C VAL A 104 1.21 0.02 11.80
N ALA A 105 1.84 0.02 10.62
CA ALA A 105 1.82 -1.10 9.68
C ALA A 105 2.44 -2.37 10.28
N TYR A 106 3.59 -2.22 10.92
CA TYR A 106 4.30 -3.31 11.56
C TYR A 106 3.47 -3.93 12.70
N LYS A 107 2.91 -3.09 13.57
CA LYS A 107 2.02 -3.54 14.65
C LYS A 107 0.78 -4.25 14.11
N ALA A 108 0.17 -3.73 13.06
CA ALA A 108 -0.99 -4.36 12.43
C ALA A 108 -0.62 -5.73 11.86
N ALA A 109 0.48 -5.83 11.10
CA ALA A 109 0.92 -7.04 10.43
C ALA A 109 1.36 -8.15 11.39
N THR A 110 1.99 -7.79 12.52
CA THR A 110 2.51 -8.76 13.49
C THR A 110 1.50 -9.17 14.55
N SER A 111 0.42 -8.40 14.73
CA SER A 111 -0.55 -8.62 15.81
C SER A 111 -1.42 -9.89 15.65
N GLY A 112 -1.52 -10.45 14.46
CA GLY A 112 -2.46 -11.52 14.14
C GLY A 112 -3.94 -11.14 14.23
N LYS A 113 -4.25 -9.83 14.37
CA LYS A 113 -5.63 -9.32 14.48
C LYS A 113 -6.29 -9.10 13.12
N PHE A 114 -5.50 -8.98 12.05
CA PHE A 114 -5.97 -8.71 10.70
C PHE A 114 -5.63 -9.88 9.79
N ASP A 115 -6.56 -10.22 8.91
CA ASP A 115 -6.36 -11.23 7.88
C ASP A 115 -5.52 -10.67 6.72
N ILE A 116 -5.63 -9.34 6.50
CA ILE A 116 -4.81 -8.62 5.53
C ILE A 116 -4.42 -7.23 6.03
N VAL A 117 -3.16 -6.84 5.76
CA VAL A 117 -2.65 -5.48 5.95
C VAL A 117 -2.20 -4.95 4.58
N ILE A 118 -2.79 -3.85 4.16
CA ILE A 118 -2.49 -3.16 2.91
C ILE A 118 -1.66 -1.92 3.25
N CYS A 119 -0.44 -1.86 2.71
CA CYS A 119 0.49 -0.75 2.88
C CYS A 119 0.60 -0.01 1.53
N ASP A 120 -0.29 0.97 1.32
CA ASP A 120 -0.33 1.73 0.07
C ASP A 120 0.79 2.77 0.04
N GLU A 121 1.53 2.80 -1.07
CA GLU A 121 2.70 3.65 -1.29
C GLU A 121 3.92 3.36 -0.39
N ILE A 122 4.00 2.22 0.29
CA ILE A 122 5.17 1.86 1.11
C ILE A 122 6.44 1.73 0.26
N ASN A 123 6.33 1.24 -0.98
CA ASN A 123 7.48 1.11 -1.88
C ASN A 123 8.08 2.47 -2.22
N ASN A 124 7.23 3.50 -2.41
CA ASN A 124 7.67 4.88 -2.62
C ASN A 124 8.39 5.42 -1.36
N ALA A 125 7.90 5.10 -0.17
CA ALA A 125 8.58 5.49 1.07
C ALA A 125 9.98 4.87 1.17
N VAL A 126 10.17 3.63 0.71
CA VAL A 126 11.49 2.98 0.62
C VAL A 126 12.35 3.62 -0.47
N HIS A 127 11.80 3.84 -1.67
CA HIS A 127 12.50 4.48 -2.78
C HIS A 127 13.05 5.85 -2.40
N HIS A 128 12.24 6.66 -1.74
CA HIS A 128 12.61 7.98 -1.25
C HIS A 128 13.43 7.96 0.05
N LYS A 129 13.82 6.79 0.55
CA LYS A 129 14.63 6.62 1.78
C LYS A 129 13.97 7.23 3.04
N LEU A 130 12.65 7.33 3.06
CA LEU A 130 11.88 7.75 4.23
C LEU A 130 11.80 6.63 5.27
N ILE A 131 11.76 5.38 4.80
CA ILE A 131 12.03 4.15 5.56
C ILE A 131 13.08 3.33 4.82
N THR A 132 13.69 2.37 5.50
CA THR A 132 14.77 1.57 4.90
C THR A 132 14.23 0.31 4.21
N LYS A 133 15.01 -0.22 3.26
CA LYS A 133 14.77 -1.56 2.69
C LYS A 133 14.80 -2.66 3.77
N ALA A 134 15.61 -2.48 4.81
CA ALA A 134 15.66 -3.41 5.94
C ALA A 134 14.35 -3.41 6.73
N ASP A 135 13.71 -2.24 6.91
CA ASP A 135 12.38 -2.14 7.53
C ASP A 135 11.34 -2.91 6.69
N LEU A 136 11.32 -2.71 5.37
CA LEU A 136 10.40 -3.42 4.48
C LEU A 136 10.61 -4.94 4.56
N LYS A 137 11.86 -5.39 4.51
CA LYS A 137 12.21 -6.82 4.68
C LYS A 137 11.75 -7.35 6.03
N LYS A 138 11.95 -6.57 7.10
CA LYS A 138 11.52 -6.93 8.45
C LYS A 138 10.00 -7.07 8.53
N LEU A 139 9.25 -6.12 7.99
CA LEU A 139 7.78 -6.19 7.92
C LEU A 139 7.30 -7.48 7.26
N ILE A 140 7.88 -7.82 6.10
CA ILE A 140 7.51 -9.02 5.35
C ILE A 140 7.81 -10.30 6.15
N LYS A 141 8.96 -10.35 6.82
CA LYS A 141 9.41 -11.55 7.55
C LYS A 141 8.67 -11.77 8.87
N ASP A 142 8.39 -10.67 9.58
CA ASP A 142 7.86 -10.73 10.93
C ASP A 142 6.32 -10.71 10.96
N LYS A 143 5.66 -10.53 9.80
CA LYS A 143 4.19 -10.61 9.75
C LYS A 143 3.68 -11.88 10.41
N SER A 144 2.53 -11.81 11.05
CA SER A 144 1.84 -13.00 11.54
C SER A 144 1.67 -14.03 10.41
N PRO A 145 1.89 -15.33 10.66
CA PRO A 145 1.70 -16.38 9.65
C PRO A 145 0.31 -16.37 9.00
N LYS A 146 -0.71 -15.86 9.69
CA LYS A 146 -2.10 -15.80 9.22
C LYS A 146 -2.44 -14.46 8.54
N THR A 147 -1.56 -13.46 8.58
CA THR A 147 -1.83 -12.14 8.02
C THR A 147 -1.22 -12.03 6.63
N SER A 148 -2.03 -11.80 5.62
CA SER A 148 -1.56 -11.44 4.28
C SER A 148 -1.08 -9.99 4.23
N LEU A 149 -0.12 -9.68 3.35
CA LEU A 149 0.35 -8.32 3.09
C LEU A 149 0.04 -7.93 1.65
N CYS A 150 -0.36 -6.67 1.43
CA CYS A 150 -0.35 -6.05 0.11
C CYS A 150 0.52 -4.79 0.17
N LEU A 151 1.55 -4.75 -0.66
CA LEU A 151 2.56 -3.69 -0.69
C LEU A 151 2.48 -3.00 -2.04
N THR A 152 2.22 -1.69 -2.06
CA THR A 152 2.11 -0.95 -3.31
C THR A 152 3.14 0.17 -3.45
N GLY A 153 3.33 0.63 -4.67
CA GLY A 153 4.19 1.74 -5.03
C GLY A 153 5.20 1.38 -6.11
N ARG A 154 5.94 2.39 -6.57
CA ARG A 154 7.00 2.21 -7.56
C ARG A 154 8.23 1.55 -6.94
N ASP A 155 9.11 1.06 -7.79
CA ASP A 155 10.49 0.66 -7.43
C ASP A 155 10.59 -0.31 -6.24
N PHE A 156 9.71 -1.33 -6.20
CA PHE A 156 9.87 -2.39 -5.21
C PHE A 156 11.26 -3.03 -5.34
N PRO A 157 12.02 -3.19 -4.24
CA PRO A 157 13.38 -3.72 -4.30
C PRO A 157 13.42 -5.13 -4.90
N LYS A 158 14.14 -5.29 -6.01
CA LYS A 158 14.18 -6.56 -6.79
C LYS A 158 14.65 -7.76 -5.97
N ASP A 159 15.59 -7.54 -5.05
CA ASP A 159 16.09 -8.58 -4.14
C ASP A 159 15.08 -9.04 -3.09
N LEU A 160 14.02 -8.26 -2.86
CA LEU A 160 12.92 -8.65 -1.98
C LEU A 160 11.78 -9.39 -2.70
N LEU A 161 11.80 -9.47 -4.03
CA LEU A 161 10.78 -10.21 -4.79
C LEU A 161 10.73 -11.69 -4.41
N THR A 162 11.82 -12.28 -3.94
CA THR A 162 11.86 -13.65 -3.44
C THR A 162 10.96 -13.91 -2.22
N TYR A 163 10.52 -12.84 -1.55
CA TYR A 163 9.58 -12.89 -0.42
C TYR A 163 8.13 -12.64 -0.83
N ALA A 164 7.89 -12.26 -2.08
CA ALA A 164 6.54 -12.06 -2.61
C ALA A 164 5.97 -13.38 -3.14
N ASP A 165 4.71 -13.66 -2.83
CA ASP A 165 3.97 -14.80 -3.39
C ASP A 165 3.30 -14.40 -4.71
N ILE A 166 2.86 -13.14 -4.81
CA ILE A 166 2.23 -12.57 -6.00
C ILE A 166 2.90 -11.23 -6.25
N ALA A 167 3.48 -11.05 -7.41
CA ALA A 167 4.06 -9.76 -7.81
C ALA A 167 3.55 -9.36 -9.19
N THR A 168 3.01 -8.16 -9.30
CA THR A 168 2.52 -7.60 -10.56
C THR A 168 3.25 -6.30 -10.86
N ASN A 169 3.84 -6.22 -12.04
CA ASN A 169 4.42 -4.99 -12.56
C ASN A 169 3.39 -4.29 -13.45
N MET A 170 2.90 -3.13 -13.02
CA MET A 170 1.98 -2.30 -13.77
C MET A 170 2.77 -1.40 -14.71
N THR A 171 2.87 -1.80 -15.97
CA THR A 171 3.60 -1.06 -17.00
C THR A 171 2.72 0.03 -17.59
N LYS A 172 3.29 1.24 -17.74
CA LYS A 172 2.62 2.34 -18.45
C LYS A 172 2.68 2.07 -19.95
N ILE A 173 1.54 1.74 -20.57
CA ILE A 173 1.42 1.63 -22.03
C ILE A 173 1.18 3.03 -22.61
N ARG A 174 0.24 3.78 -22.03
CA ARG A 174 -0.10 5.16 -22.40
C ARG A 174 -0.65 5.90 -21.18
N HIS A 175 -0.41 7.19 -21.09
CA HIS A 175 -1.01 8.06 -20.07
C HIS A 175 -1.25 9.45 -20.66
N HIS A 176 -2.43 10.02 -20.45
CA HIS A 176 -2.79 11.34 -20.96
C HIS A 176 -1.89 12.48 -20.42
N PHE A 177 -1.21 12.25 -19.29
CA PHE A 177 -0.21 13.17 -18.76
C PHE A 177 0.96 13.40 -19.74
N ASP A 178 1.30 12.37 -20.54
CA ASP A 178 2.35 12.48 -21.58
C ASP A 178 1.92 13.45 -22.70
N ASP A 179 0.61 13.58 -22.90
CA ASP A 179 -0.04 14.54 -23.83
C ASP A 179 -0.36 15.88 -23.13
N LYS A 180 0.23 16.17 -21.95
CA LYS A 180 0.07 17.39 -21.15
C LYS A 180 -1.32 17.61 -20.57
N TYR A 181 -2.13 16.58 -20.43
CA TYR A 181 -3.40 16.66 -19.68
C TYR A 181 -3.16 16.40 -18.19
N LEU A 182 -3.82 17.20 -17.35
CA LEU A 182 -3.78 17.05 -15.91
C LEU A 182 -4.54 15.81 -15.43
N ALA A 183 -4.28 15.42 -14.19
CA ALA A 183 -4.97 14.33 -13.53
C ALA A 183 -6.49 14.58 -13.41
N ASN A 184 -7.31 13.58 -13.71
CA ASN A 184 -8.77 13.64 -13.66
C ASN A 184 -9.30 13.16 -12.31
N LYS A 185 -10.17 13.98 -11.70
CA LYS A 185 -10.90 13.60 -10.49
C LYS A 185 -11.80 12.39 -10.78
N GLY A 186 -11.76 11.42 -9.87
CA GLY A 186 -12.54 10.18 -9.99
C GLY A 186 -11.87 9.10 -10.84
N ILE A 187 -10.78 9.43 -11.57
CA ILE A 187 -9.98 8.47 -12.34
C ILE A 187 -8.57 8.37 -11.76
N ASP A 188 -7.91 9.51 -11.55
CA ASP A 188 -6.52 9.57 -11.07
C ASP A 188 -6.43 9.76 -9.55
N PHE A 189 -7.46 10.35 -8.94
CA PHE A 189 -7.51 10.65 -7.50
C PHE A 189 -8.95 10.81 -6.97
#